data_dbd896aeb9a267aae91663f7f6e85dd7
#
_entry.id   dbd896aeb9a267aae91663f7f6e85dd7
#
_cell.length_a   1.000
_cell.length_b   1.000
_cell.length_c   1.000
_cell.angle_alpha   90.00
_cell.angle_beta   90.00
_cell.angle_gamma   90.00
#
_symmetry.space_group_name_H-M   'P 1'
#
loop_
_entity.id
_entity.type
_entity.pdbx_description
1 polymer ?
#
loop_
_entity_poly.entity_id
_entity_poly.type
_entity_poly.pdbx_seq_one_letter_code
_entity_poly.pdbx_strand_id
1 'polypeptide(L)'
;MDLREITDFNAPELDVYARLTENQLVNRADPDNALFIAESPLVIGRALDAGCVPVSFLMERKHVEGKAQGLLERCPPDIPVYAAPLEVLEQLTGFKLTRGMLCAMRRPKLPSVEEVCAGARRVAVLENVMNPTNIGAIFRSAAALNMDAVLLSSAGSDPLYRRAVRVSMGTVFQIPWTYFPEDAPWPEGGMALLRRLGFKTAAMALRDDSLSIDDPQLLAEQKLAIVLGTEGDGLAAGTIAHCDYTVRIPMAHGVDSLNVAAASAVAFYQLGKD
;
A
#
# COMPACT_ATOMS: atom_id res chain seq x y z
N MET A 1 -23.90 7.35 -18.54
CA MET A 1 -23.40 7.95 -17.28
C MET A 1 -24.59 8.32 -16.43
N ASP A 2 -24.67 7.79 -15.21
CA ASP A 2 -25.74 8.08 -14.21
C ASP A 2 -25.29 9.26 -13.32
N LEU A 3 -25.49 10.48 -13.82
CA LEU A 3 -25.10 11.70 -13.12
C LEU A 3 -26.19 12.15 -12.14
N ARG A 4 -25.84 12.29 -10.86
CA ARG A 4 -26.74 12.69 -9.78
C ARG A 4 -26.19 13.90 -9.03
N GLU A 5 -27.00 14.95 -8.91
CA GLU A 5 -26.64 16.14 -8.14
C GLU A 5 -26.88 15.92 -6.65
N ILE A 6 -25.90 16.21 -5.82
CA ILE A 6 -25.97 16.11 -4.37
C ILE A 6 -25.77 17.50 -3.77
N THR A 7 -26.79 18.00 -3.09
CA THR A 7 -26.78 19.32 -2.44
C THR A 7 -26.77 19.23 -0.92
N ASP A 8 -27.12 18.05 -0.35
CA ASP A 8 -27.15 17.81 1.10
C ASP A 8 -25.95 16.93 1.49
N PHE A 9 -25.14 17.41 2.43
CA PHE A 9 -24.03 16.64 3.02
C PHE A 9 -24.51 15.35 3.71
N ASN A 10 -25.76 15.31 4.20
CA ASN A 10 -26.32 14.14 4.87
C ASN A 10 -26.93 13.11 3.91
N ALA A 11 -26.85 13.32 2.60
CA ALA A 11 -27.31 12.35 1.61
C ALA A 11 -26.64 10.98 1.83
N PRO A 12 -27.41 9.86 1.86
CA PRO A 12 -26.87 8.53 2.13
C PRO A 12 -25.86 8.06 1.08
N GLU A 13 -25.91 8.60 -0.13
CA GLU A 13 -24.96 8.36 -1.19
C GLU A 13 -23.52 8.77 -0.82
N LEU A 14 -23.40 9.70 0.13
CA LEU A 14 -22.09 10.17 0.62
C LEU A 14 -21.53 9.33 1.76
N ASP A 15 -22.27 8.36 2.31
CA ASP A 15 -21.83 7.57 3.47
C ASP A 15 -20.49 6.87 3.22
N VAL A 16 -20.33 6.28 2.07
CA VAL A 16 -19.09 5.58 1.69
C VAL A 16 -17.86 6.49 1.70
N TYR A 17 -18.04 7.79 1.45
CA TYR A 17 -16.97 8.78 1.39
C TYR A 17 -16.76 9.52 2.71
N ALA A 18 -17.80 9.67 3.53
CA ALA A 18 -17.85 10.58 4.66
C ALA A 18 -17.95 9.92 6.03
N ARG A 19 -18.72 8.84 6.11
CA ARG A 19 -19.17 8.29 7.40
C ARG A 19 -18.67 6.90 7.70
N LEU A 20 -18.36 6.09 6.67
CA LEU A 20 -17.77 4.77 6.88
C LEU A 20 -16.31 4.88 7.27
N THR A 21 -15.94 4.20 8.34
CA THR A 21 -14.54 4.04 8.75
C THR A 21 -13.80 3.10 7.81
N GLU A 22 -12.47 3.13 7.81
CA GLU A 22 -11.63 2.20 7.02
C GLU A 22 -11.99 0.73 7.31
N ASN A 23 -12.24 0.37 8.58
CA ASN A 23 -12.62 -0.99 8.95
C ASN A 23 -14.00 -1.40 8.41
N GLN A 24 -14.94 -0.46 8.32
CA GLN A 24 -16.26 -0.71 7.70
C GLN A 24 -16.14 -0.86 6.18
N LEU A 25 -15.24 -0.10 5.54
CA LEU A 25 -14.95 -0.25 4.11
C LEU A 25 -14.27 -1.58 3.79
N VAL A 26 -13.33 -2.05 4.64
CA VAL A 26 -12.69 -3.38 4.52
C VAL A 26 -13.69 -4.51 4.58
N ASN A 27 -14.77 -4.36 5.36
CA ASN A 27 -15.91 -5.27 5.45
C ASN A 27 -15.52 -6.76 5.52
N ARG A 28 -14.73 -7.12 6.54
CA ARG A 28 -14.22 -8.50 6.70
C ARG A 28 -15.30 -9.57 6.78
N ALA A 29 -16.52 -9.20 7.18
CA ALA A 29 -17.66 -10.12 7.26
C ALA A 29 -18.25 -10.46 5.88
N ASP A 30 -18.09 -9.55 4.90
CA ASP A 30 -18.54 -9.71 3.52
C ASP A 30 -17.49 -9.14 2.55
N PRO A 31 -16.40 -9.89 2.31
CA PRO A 31 -15.27 -9.43 1.48
C PRO A 31 -15.65 -9.12 0.02
N ASP A 32 -16.68 -9.75 -0.52
CA ASP A 32 -17.14 -9.51 -1.88
C ASP A 32 -17.76 -8.08 -2.03
N ASN A 33 -18.21 -7.50 -0.92
CA ASN A 33 -18.69 -6.12 -0.85
C ASN A 33 -17.70 -5.14 -0.22
N ALA A 34 -16.47 -5.56 0.04
CA ALA A 34 -15.41 -4.71 0.57
C ALA A 34 -15.01 -3.61 -0.42
N LEU A 35 -14.75 -2.41 0.11
CA LEU A 35 -14.46 -1.22 -0.67
C LEU A 35 -13.15 -0.56 -0.23
N PHE A 36 -12.64 0.32 -1.08
CA PHE A 36 -11.62 1.31 -0.76
C PHE A 36 -11.90 2.61 -1.51
N ILE A 37 -11.30 3.71 -1.05
CA ILE A 37 -11.47 5.03 -1.66
C ILE A 37 -10.18 5.44 -2.37
N ALA A 38 -10.26 5.62 -3.69
CA ALA A 38 -9.23 6.23 -4.51
C ALA A 38 -9.46 7.73 -4.63
N GLU A 39 -8.40 8.55 -4.46
CA GLU A 39 -8.47 10.01 -4.51
C GLU A 39 -7.53 10.55 -5.59
N SER A 40 -8.05 11.33 -6.50
CA SER A 40 -7.41 12.00 -7.63
C SER A 40 -7.47 11.22 -8.95
N PRO A 41 -7.47 11.94 -10.10
CA PRO A 41 -7.49 11.30 -11.42
C PRO A 41 -6.36 10.30 -11.64
N LEU A 42 -5.15 10.62 -11.19
CA LEU A 42 -3.98 9.75 -11.36
C LEU A 42 -4.13 8.44 -10.60
N VAL A 43 -4.56 8.51 -9.33
CA VAL A 43 -4.72 7.32 -8.47
C VAL A 43 -5.87 6.43 -8.99
N ILE A 44 -6.99 7.04 -9.36
CA ILE A 44 -8.14 6.33 -9.93
C ILE A 44 -7.74 5.66 -11.26
N GLY A 45 -7.01 6.39 -12.12
CA GLY A 45 -6.50 5.82 -13.38
C GLY A 45 -5.64 4.57 -13.15
N ARG A 46 -4.69 4.63 -12.20
CA ARG A 46 -3.84 3.47 -11.84
C ARG A 46 -4.63 2.30 -11.28
N ALA A 47 -5.65 2.56 -10.47
CA ALA A 47 -6.54 1.52 -9.97
C ALA A 47 -7.35 0.86 -11.10
N LEU A 48 -7.87 1.65 -12.05
CA LEU A 48 -8.55 1.12 -13.24
C LEU A 48 -7.60 0.32 -14.15
N ASP A 49 -6.35 0.78 -14.32
CA ASP A 49 -5.31 0.06 -15.08
C ASP A 49 -4.99 -1.30 -14.45
N ALA A 50 -5.08 -1.39 -13.12
CA ALA A 50 -4.92 -2.64 -12.36
C ALA A 50 -6.19 -3.51 -12.31
N GLY A 51 -7.26 -3.13 -13.02
CA GLY A 51 -8.51 -3.89 -13.08
C GLY A 51 -9.45 -3.71 -11.88
N CYS A 52 -9.21 -2.72 -11.00
CA CYS A 52 -10.14 -2.42 -9.92
C CYS A 52 -11.49 -1.93 -10.46
N VAL A 53 -12.57 -2.41 -9.87
CA VAL A 53 -13.94 -2.14 -10.32
C VAL A 53 -14.51 -0.93 -9.58
N PRO A 54 -14.83 0.17 -10.26
CA PRO A 54 -15.45 1.33 -9.65
C PRO A 54 -16.91 1.03 -9.28
N VAL A 55 -17.38 1.62 -8.17
CA VAL A 55 -18.74 1.49 -7.65
C VAL A 55 -19.49 2.82 -7.76
N SER A 56 -18.82 3.93 -7.46
CA SER A 56 -19.36 5.27 -7.63
C SER A 56 -18.24 6.30 -7.67
N PHE A 57 -18.55 7.48 -8.18
CA PHE A 57 -17.67 8.64 -8.18
C PHE A 57 -18.28 9.79 -7.40
N LEU A 58 -17.43 10.63 -6.81
CA LEU A 58 -17.83 11.89 -6.18
C LEU A 58 -16.84 13.00 -6.56
N MET A 59 -17.36 14.12 -7.09
CA MET A 59 -16.56 15.25 -7.54
C MET A 59 -17.35 16.54 -7.64
N GLU A 60 -16.66 17.66 -7.84
CA GLU A 60 -17.33 18.88 -8.28
C GLU A 60 -17.85 18.74 -9.73
N ARG A 61 -19.00 19.37 -10.00
CA ARG A 61 -19.64 19.37 -11.32
C ARG A 61 -18.66 19.72 -12.45
N LYS A 62 -17.83 20.74 -12.26
CA LYS A 62 -16.85 21.18 -13.28
C LYS A 62 -15.85 20.11 -13.73
N HIS A 63 -15.64 19.06 -12.92
CA HIS A 63 -14.72 17.98 -13.25
C HIS A 63 -15.35 16.89 -14.10
N VAL A 64 -16.66 16.77 -14.13
CA VAL A 64 -17.39 15.75 -14.91
C VAL A 64 -17.06 15.83 -16.39
N GLU A 65 -17.16 17.04 -16.97
CA GLU A 65 -16.87 17.31 -18.39
C GLU A 65 -15.40 17.76 -18.62
N GLY A 66 -14.58 17.69 -17.57
CA GLY A 66 -13.18 18.10 -17.59
C GLY A 66 -12.24 16.94 -17.25
N LYS A 67 -11.56 17.05 -16.10
CA LYS A 67 -10.50 16.10 -15.67
C LYS A 67 -10.98 14.66 -15.50
N ALA A 68 -12.29 14.45 -15.27
CA ALA A 68 -12.86 13.10 -15.06
C ALA A 68 -13.31 12.43 -16.36
N GLN A 69 -13.57 13.17 -17.41
CA GLN A 69 -14.21 12.67 -18.62
C GLN A 69 -13.55 11.38 -19.15
N GLY A 70 -12.24 11.40 -19.40
CA GLY A 70 -11.52 10.24 -19.92
C GLY A 70 -11.47 9.03 -18.97
N LEU A 71 -11.64 9.25 -17.65
CA LEU A 71 -11.78 8.14 -16.70
C LEU A 71 -13.19 7.56 -16.69
N LEU A 72 -14.22 8.43 -16.75
CA LEU A 72 -15.62 8.01 -16.80
C LEU A 72 -15.96 7.25 -18.07
N GLU A 73 -15.38 7.61 -19.21
CA GLU A 73 -15.51 6.89 -20.48
C GLU A 73 -14.97 5.45 -20.44
N ARG A 74 -14.05 5.16 -19.51
CA ARG A 74 -13.49 3.81 -19.28
C ARG A 74 -14.38 2.94 -18.39
N CYS A 75 -15.40 3.51 -17.77
CA CYS A 75 -16.26 2.84 -16.80
C CYS A 75 -17.61 2.45 -17.42
N PRO A 76 -18.32 1.45 -16.86
CA PRO A 76 -19.68 1.15 -17.27
C PRO A 76 -20.62 2.37 -17.17
N PRO A 77 -21.54 2.56 -18.11
CA PRO A 77 -22.37 3.77 -18.20
C PRO A 77 -23.40 3.94 -17.07
N ASP A 78 -23.67 2.91 -16.32
CA ASP A 78 -24.64 2.86 -15.21
C ASP A 78 -24.02 3.16 -13.84
N ILE A 79 -22.70 3.39 -13.77
CA ILE A 79 -22.05 3.74 -12.49
C ILE A 79 -22.49 5.14 -12.05
N PRO A 80 -22.97 5.30 -10.79
CA PRO A 80 -23.34 6.60 -10.25
C PRO A 80 -22.17 7.58 -10.19
N VAL A 81 -22.39 8.79 -10.70
CA VAL A 81 -21.47 9.91 -10.61
C VAL A 81 -22.16 11.01 -9.80
N TYR A 82 -21.74 11.15 -8.55
CA TYR A 82 -22.26 12.18 -7.66
C TYR A 82 -21.51 13.50 -7.90
N ALA A 83 -22.25 14.52 -8.32
CA ALA A 83 -21.75 15.87 -8.47
C ALA A 83 -22.22 16.73 -7.29
N ALA A 84 -21.28 17.30 -6.55
CA ALA A 84 -21.60 18.13 -5.40
C ALA A 84 -20.89 19.49 -5.47
N PRO A 85 -21.49 20.56 -4.90
CA PRO A 85 -20.82 21.84 -4.72
C PRO A 85 -19.58 21.72 -3.86
N LEU A 86 -18.63 22.64 -4.04
CA LEU A 86 -17.37 22.61 -3.27
C LEU A 86 -17.61 22.65 -1.77
N GLU A 87 -18.60 23.41 -1.32
CA GLU A 87 -18.96 23.57 0.09
C GLU A 87 -19.38 22.25 0.74
N VAL A 88 -20.06 21.37 0.00
CA VAL A 88 -20.43 20.03 0.46
C VAL A 88 -19.20 19.14 0.51
N LEU A 89 -18.33 19.22 -0.48
CA LEU A 89 -17.10 18.43 -0.54
C LEU A 89 -16.09 18.84 0.54
N GLU A 90 -16.00 20.12 0.90
CA GLU A 90 -15.15 20.62 1.98
C GLU A 90 -15.59 20.10 3.35
N GLN A 91 -16.89 19.92 3.57
CA GLN A 91 -17.42 19.30 4.80
C GLN A 91 -16.99 17.83 4.93
N LEU A 92 -16.94 17.08 3.81
CA LEU A 92 -16.51 15.68 3.79
C LEU A 92 -15.07 15.45 4.26
N THR A 93 -14.18 16.36 3.91
CA THR A 93 -12.74 16.15 4.07
C THR A 93 -12.15 17.00 5.20
N GLY A 94 -12.91 17.94 5.75
CA GLY A 94 -12.41 18.95 6.70
C GLY A 94 -11.38 19.92 6.10
N PHE A 95 -11.06 19.78 4.80
CA PHE A 95 -10.18 20.67 4.03
C PHE A 95 -10.52 20.58 2.54
N LYS A 96 -10.07 21.54 1.76
CA LYS A 96 -10.32 21.56 0.31
C LYS A 96 -9.93 20.24 -0.35
N LEU A 97 -10.84 19.66 -1.12
CA LEU A 97 -10.59 18.49 -1.94
C LEU A 97 -9.65 18.91 -3.09
N THR A 98 -8.38 19.10 -2.74
CA THR A 98 -7.37 19.72 -3.62
C THR A 98 -7.10 18.93 -4.90
N ARG A 99 -7.53 17.66 -4.95
CA ARG A 99 -7.29 16.75 -6.08
C ARG A 99 -8.54 16.41 -6.90
N GLY A 100 -9.67 16.99 -6.58
CA GLY A 100 -10.83 17.14 -7.46
C GLY A 100 -11.81 16.00 -7.54
N MET A 101 -11.46 14.73 -7.25
CA MET A 101 -12.41 13.61 -7.29
C MET A 101 -12.06 12.47 -6.37
N LEU A 102 -13.10 11.73 -5.97
CA LEU A 102 -13.05 10.47 -5.24
C LEU A 102 -13.73 9.38 -6.06
N CYS A 103 -13.28 8.15 -5.90
CA CYS A 103 -13.94 6.97 -6.43
C CYS A 103 -13.99 5.89 -5.34
N ALA A 104 -15.18 5.37 -5.05
CA ALA A 104 -15.33 4.14 -4.27
C ALA A 104 -15.16 2.96 -5.24
N MET A 105 -14.29 2.02 -4.88
CA MET A 105 -13.95 0.88 -5.72
C MET A 105 -14.02 -0.42 -4.93
N ARG A 106 -14.35 -1.53 -5.59
CA ARG A 106 -14.27 -2.87 -5.01
C ARG A 106 -12.84 -3.22 -4.68
N ARG A 107 -12.61 -3.84 -3.51
CA ARG A 107 -11.29 -4.37 -3.17
C ARG A 107 -10.98 -5.57 -4.08
N PRO A 108 -9.77 -5.61 -4.67
CA PRO A 108 -9.36 -6.76 -5.46
C PRO A 108 -9.14 -7.98 -4.56
N LYS A 109 -9.37 -9.17 -5.09
CA LYS A 109 -8.87 -10.41 -4.47
C LYS A 109 -7.35 -10.41 -4.56
N LEU A 110 -6.70 -10.64 -3.43
CA LEU A 110 -5.24 -10.68 -3.39
C LEU A 110 -4.74 -12.04 -3.88
N PRO A 111 -3.63 -12.08 -4.63
CA PRO A 111 -2.98 -13.32 -5.03
C PRO A 111 -2.30 -14.01 -3.82
N SER A 112 -1.91 -15.26 -3.96
CA SER A 112 -1.09 -15.97 -2.97
C SER A 112 0.34 -15.43 -2.91
N VAL A 113 1.08 -15.77 -1.85
CA VAL A 113 2.50 -15.39 -1.74
C VAL A 113 3.32 -16.02 -2.87
N GLU A 114 2.99 -17.25 -3.25
CA GLU A 114 3.64 -17.97 -4.35
C GLU A 114 3.43 -17.25 -5.69
N GLU A 115 2.21 -16.80 -5.97
CA GLU A 115 1.89 -16.03 -7.19
C GLU A 115 2.61 -14.69 -7.21
N VAL A 116 2.61 -13.95 -6.09
CA VAL A 116 3.28 -12.66 -5.96
C VAL A 116 4.80 -12.78 -6.10
N CYS A 117 5.38 -13.88 -5.60
CA CYS A 117 6.81 -14.16 -5.66
C CYS A 117 7.25 -14.91 -6.93
N ALA A 118 6.34 -15.22 -7.85
CA ALA A 118 6.69 -15.90 -9.09
C ALA A 118 7.62 -15.04 -9.94
N GLY A 119 8.87 -15.50 -10.12
CA GLY A 119 9.91 -14.76 -10.83
C GLY A 119 10.56 -13.61 -10.03
N ALA A 120 10.07 -13.30 -8.84
CA ALA A 120 10.62 -12.24 -8.00
C ALA A 120 12.03 -12.57 -7.48
N ARG A 121 12.88 -11.54 -7.43
CA ARG A 121 14.25 -11.61 -6.89
C ARG A 121 14.44 -10.72 -5.66
N ARG A 122 13.69 -9.63 -5.58
CA ARG A 122 13.76 -8.62 -4.51
C ARG A 122 12.36 -8.34 -3.97
N VAL A 123 12.09 -8.77 -2.76
CA VAL A 123 10.78 -8.55 -2.11
C VAL A 123 10.95 -7.78 -0.80
N ALA A 124 10.02 -6.90 -0.51
CA ALA A 124 9.92 -6.24 0.78
C ALA A 124 8.96 -7.01 1.69
N VAL A 125 9.31 -7.20 2.94
CA VAL A 125 8.43 -7.76 3.98
C VAL A 125 8.18 -6.69 5.02
N LEU A 126 6.92 -6.35 5.28
CA LEU A 126 6.52 -5.34 6.24
C LEU A 126 5.93 -6.00 7.48
N GLU A 127 6.69 -5.99 8.57
CA GLU A 127 6.25 -6.50 9.87
C GLU A 127 5.59 -5.39 10.67
N ASN A 128 4.27 -5.49 10.82
CA ASN A 128 3.46 -4.64 11.71
C ASN A 128 3.66 -3.12 11.52
N VAL A 129 3.88 -2.67 10.29
CA VAL A 129 3.96 -1.22 10.01
C VAL A 129 2.57 -0.61 10.18
N MET A 130 2.37 0.17 11.24
CA MET A 130 1.05 0.63 11.69
C MET A 130 0.60 1.93 11.06
N ASN A 131 1.52 2.79 10.63
CA ASN A 131 1.18 4.09 10.06
C ASN A 131 0.86 3.97 8.56
N PRO A 132 -0.38 4.26 8.12
CA PRO A 132 -0.74 4.18 6.71
C PRO A 132 0.03 5.16 5.81
N THR A 133 0.59 6.24 6.39
CA THR A 133 1.48 7.15 5.66
C THR A 133 2.80 6.44 5.31
N ASN A 134 3.37 5.68 6.25
CA ASN A 134 4.59 4.92 6.00
C ASN A 134 4.34 3.78 5.01
N ILE A 135 3.22 3.05 5.15
CA ILE A 135 2.82 2.04 4.14
C ILE A 135 2.80 2.66 2.74
N GLY A 136 2.09 3.76 2.55
CA GLY A 136 2.00 4.42 1.24
C GLY A 136 3.36 4.88 0.71
N ALA A 137 4.24 5.42 1.56
CA ALA A 137 5.57 5.85 1.18
C ALA A 137 6.48 4.66 0.82
N ILE A 138 6.40 3.54 1.57
CA ILE A 138 7.13 2.31 1.28
C ILE A 138 6.71 1.73 -0.06
N PHE A 139 5.41 1.63 -0.34
CA PHE A 139 4.90 1.16 -1.64
C PHE A 139 5.39 2.04 -2.80
N ARG A 140 5.44 3.36 -2.59
CA ARG A 140 5.97 4.29 -3.59
C ARG A 140 7.46 4.07 -3.85
N SER A 141 8.25 3.88 -2.80
CA SER A 141 9.68 3.59 -2.90
C SER A 141 9.92 2.22 -3.54
N ALA A 142 9.17 1.19 -3.14
CA ALA A 142 9.29 -0.15 -3.69
C ALA A 142 9.03 -0.17 -5.21
N ALA A 143 7.94 0.46 -5.65
CA ALA A 143 7.63 0.56 -7.08
C ALA A 143 8.67 1.38 -7.88
N ALA A 144 9.29 2.40 -7.24
CA ALA A 144 10.27 3.26 -7.90
C ALA A 144 11.70 2.67 -7.94
N LEU A 145 12.01 1.72 -7.05
CA LEU A 145 13.38 1.26 -6.78
C LEU A 145 13.55 -0.25 -7.01
N ASN A 146 12.87 -0.78 -8.04
CA ASN A 146 13.02 -2.14 -8.55
C ASN A 146 12.75 -3.27 -7.52
N MET A 147 11.82 -3.04 -6.58
CA MET A 147 11.29 -4.15 -5.81
C MET A 147 10.22 -4.88 -6.63
N ASP A 148 10.29 -6.20 -6.65
CA ASP A 148 9.36 -7.02 -7.43
C ASP A 148 8.01 -7.19 -6.73
N ALA A 149 8.00 -7.21 -5.39
CA ALA A 149 6.79 -7.41 -4.60
C ALA A 149 6.90 -6.86 -3.18
N VAL A 150 5.72 -6.71 -2.54
CA VAL A 150 5.60 -6.37 -1.11
C VAL A 150 4.74 -7.42 -0.41
N LEU A 151 5.25 -7.98 0.68
CA LEU A 151 4.54 -8.94 1.54
C LEU A 151 4.29 -8.29 2.91
N LEU A 152 3.13 -8.55 3.51
CA LEU A 152 2.75 -7.93 4.77
C LEU A 152 2.39 -8.98 5.82
N SER A 153 2.75 -8.71 7.07
CA SER A 153 2.13 -9.38 8.22
C SER A 153 0.69 -8.88 8.40
N SER A 154 -0.17 -9.69 9.03
CA SER A 154 -1.59 -9.39 9.16
C SER A 154 -1.93 -8.24 10.12
N ALA A 155 -1.00 -7.84 10.98
CA ALA A 155 -1.24 -6.86 12.05
C ALA A 155 -0.96 -5.38 11.66
N GLY A 156 -0.36 -5.13 10.49
CA GLY A 156 -0.06 -3.77 10.03
C GLY A 156 -1.26 -3.02 9.44
N SER A 157 -1.04 -1.76 9.07
CA SER A 157 -2.03 -0.97 8.32
C SER A 157 -2.24 -1.53 6.92
N ASP A 158 -3.48 -1.48 6.48
CA ASP A 158 -3.86 -1.96 5.15
C ASP A 158 -3.38 -1.00 4.05
N PRO A 159 -2.72 -1.51 2.98
CA PRO A 159 -2.27 -0.70 1.86
C PRO A 159 -3.39 0.02 1.08
N LEU A 160 -4.63 -0.48 1.17
CA LEU A 160 -5.80 0.13 0.54
C LEU A 160 -6.56 1.10 1.45
N TYR A 161 -6.08 1.40 2.65
CA TYR A 161 -6.60 2.54 3.41
C TYR A 161 -6.41 3.83 2.62
N ARG A 162 -7.42 4.68 2.59
CA ARG A 162 -7.44 5.92 1.80
C ARG A 162 -6.14 6.72 1.92
N ARG A 163 -5.59 6.82 3.15
CA ARG A 163 -4.33 7.53 3.40
C ARG A 163 -3.15 6.87 2.70
N ALA A 164 -3.03 5.55 2.77
CA ALA A 164 -1.94 4.80 2.14
C ALA A 164 -2.03 4.89 0.60
N VAL A 165 -3.20 4.68 0.03
CA VAL A 165 -3.47 4.83 -1.41
C VAL A 165 -3.08 6.23 -1.90
N ARG A 166 -3.44 7.27 -1.15
CA ARG A 166 -3.12 8.66 -1.49
C ARG A 166 -1.63 8.96 -1.42
N VAL A 167 -0.95 8.54 -0.36
CA VAL A 167 0.49 8.76 -0.15
C VAL A 167 1.31 7.99 -1.16
N SER A 168 0.92 6.77 -1.49
CA SER A 168 1.56 5.97 -2.54
C SER A 168 1.39 6.59 -3.93
N MET A 169 0.52 7.59 -4.10
CA MET A 169 0.13 8.11 -5.41
C MET A 169 -0.45 7.01 -6.33
N GLY A 170 -1.00 5.93 -5.74
CA GLY A 170 -1.54 4.78 -6.45
C GLY A 170 -0.51 3.75 -6.91
N THR A 171 0.76 3.83 -6.48
CA THR A 171 1.75 2.78 -6.79
C THR A 171 1.42 1.45 -6.11
N VAL A 172 0.57 1.45 -5.09
CA VAL A 172 -0.03 0.24 -4.51
C VAL A 172 -0.74 -0.65 -5.55
N PHE A 173 -1.16 -0.09 -6.67
CA PHE A 173 -1.76 -0.81 -7.80
C PHE A 173 -0.74 -1.21 -8.90
N GLN A 174 0.52 -0.79 -8.78
CA GLN A 174 1.56 -1.00 -9.78
C GLN A 174 2.58 -2.07 -9.38
N ILE A 175 2.68 -2.39 -8.10
CA ILE A 175 3.56 -3.43 -7.57
C ILE A 175 2.72 -4.56 -6.96
N PRO A 176 3.00 -5.84 -7.26
CA PRO A 176 2.31 -6.97 -6.65
C PRO A 176 2.49 -6.99 -5.14
N TRP A 177 1.44 -7.33 -4.41
CA TRP A 177 1.51 -7.45 -2.96
C TRP A 177 0.43 -8.38 -2.41
N THR A 178 0.69 -8.96 -1.23
CA THR A 178 -0.27 -9.77 -0.48
C THR A 178 0.11 -9.87 0.99
N TYR A 179 -0.77 -10.46 1.79
CA TYR A 179 -0.49 -10.83 3.19
C TYR A 179 0.06 -12.25 3.26
N PHE A 180 0.87 -12.53 4.29
CA PHE A 180 1.14 -13.92 4.66
C PHE A 180 -0.17 -14.60 5.08
N PRO A 181 -0.41 -15.85 4.62
CA PRO A 181 -1.67 -16.53 4.86
C PRO A 181 -1.78 -17.02 6.32
N GLU A 182 -2.99 -17.26 6.79
CA GLU A 182 -3.27 -17.67 8.17
C GLU A 182 -2.66 -19.04 8.53
N ASP A 183 -2.50 -19.93 7.57
CA ASP A 183 -1.87 -21.25 7.75
C ASP A 183 -0.32 -21.21 7.70
N ALA A 184 0.25 -20.09 7.28
CA ALA A 184 1.68 -19.82 7.32
C ALA A 184 1.96 -18.40 7.83
N PRO A 185 1.57 -18.08 9.09
CA PRO A 185 1.65 -16.73 9.61
C PRO A 185 3.09 -16.26 9.77
N TRP A 186 3.29 -14.96 9.65
CA TRP A 186 4.57 -14.32 9.97
C TRP A 186 4.79 -14.28 11.50
N PRO A 187 6.04 -14.51 12.04
CA PRO A 187 7.27 -14.71 11.23
C PRO A 187 7.56 -16.15 10.80
N GLU A 188 7.28 -17.16 11.63
CA GLU A 188 7.80 -18.52 11.45
C GLU A 188 7.31 -19.16 10.14
N GLY A 189 6.00 -19.17 9.92
CA GLY A 189 5.37 -19.73 8.72
C GLY A 189 5.77 -18.97 7.45
N GLY A 190 5.74 -17.64 7.53
CA GLY A 190 6.13 -16.76 6.43
C GLY A 190 7.59 -16.94 6.04
N MET A 191 8.51 -17.05 7.00
CA MET A 191 9.93 -17.30 6.73
C MET A 191 10.17 -18.69 6.12
N ALA A 192 9.46 -19.71 6.61
CA ALA A 192 9.55 -21.04 6.02
C ALA A 192 9.06 -21.04 4.56
N LEU A 193 8.00 -20.29 4.28
CA LEU A 193 7.47 -20.10 2.92
C LEU A 193 8.50 -19.39 2.02
N LEU A 194 9.09 -18.28 2.48
CA LEU A 194 10.12 -17.57 1.73
C LEU A 194 11.34 -18.45 1.42
N ARG A 195 11.79 -19.24 2.39
CA ARG A 195 12.90 -20.20 2.17
C ARG A 195 12.56 -21.24 1.10
N ARG A 196 11.33 -21.79 1.10
CA ARG A 196 10.89 -22.72 0.04
C ARG A 196 10.91 -22.06 -1.35
N LEU A 197 10.62 -20.76 -1.42
CA LEU A 197 10.66 -19.98 -2.65
C LEU A 197 12.07 -19.55 -3.05
N GLY A 198 13.09 -19.90 -2.23
CA GLY A 198 14.51 -19.66 -2.48
C GLY A 198 15.02 -18.29 -2.01
N PHE A 199 14.24 -17.56 -1.22
CA PHE A 199 14.69 -16.28 -0.66
C PHE A 199 15.57 -16.46 0.57
N LYS A 200 16.61 -15.63 0.64
CA LYS A 200 17.30 -15.25 1.87
C LYS A 200 16.59 -14.08 2.50
N THR A 201 16.59 -13.97 3.82
CA THR A 201 15.91 -12.93 4.58
C THR A 201 16.91 -11.99 5.24
N ALA A 202 16.74 -10.67 5.06
CA ALA A 202 17.58 -9.62 5.60
C ALA A 202 16.76 -8.71 6.54
N ALA A 203 16.94 -8.85 7.84
CA ALA A 203 16.30 -8.02 8.86
C ALA A 203 16.97 -6.65 8.93
N MET A 204 16.23 -5.57 8.64
CA MET A 204 16.72 -4.20 8.80
C MET A 204 16.70 -3.82 10.28
N ALA A 205 17.80 -4.03 10.98
CA ALA A 205 17.91 -3.80 12.42
C ALA A 205 19.33 -3.38 12.82
N LEU A 206 19.43 -2.56 13.85
CA LEU A 206 20.70 -2.14 14.44
C LEU A 206 21.09 -3.11 15.56
N ARG A 207 22.13 -3.93 15.29
CA ARG A 207 22.76 -4.81 16.28
C ARG A 207 24.27 -4.77 16.08
N ASP A 208 25.01 -5.21 17.09
CA ASP A 208 26.48 -5.18 17.06
C ASP A 208 27.06 -6.04 15.94
N ASP A 209 26.37 -7.15 15.62
CA ASP A 209 26.75 -8.13 14.61
C ASP A 209 26.11 -7.88 13.22
N SER A 210 25.42 -6.75 13.03
CA SER A 210 24.76 -6.44 11.76
C SER A 210 25.77 -6.15 10.65
N LEU A 211 25.51 -6.75 9.48
CA LEU A 211 26.23 -6.40 8.24
C LEU A 211 25.89 -4.95 7.83
N SER A 212 26.84 -4.29 7.20
CA SER A 212 26.54 -3.02 6.54
C SER A 212 25.67 -3.24 5.30
N ILE A 213 24.75 -2.34 5.01
CA ILE A 213 23.84 -2.45 3.86
C ILE A 213 24.55 -2.50 2.51
N ASP A 214 25.79 -2.05 2.43
CA ASP A 214 26.67 -2.10 1.24
C ASP A 214 27.54 -3.35 1.18
N ASP A 215 27.36 -4.32 2.10
CA ASP A 215 28.11 -5.57 2.08
C ASP A 215 27.86 -6.33 0.77
N PRO A 216 28.94 -6.70 0.03
CA PRO A 216 28.81 -7.40 -1.25
C PRO A 216 28.07 -8.73 -1.17
N GLN A 217 28.04 -9.39 0.00
CA GLN A 217 27.33 -10.64 0.21
C GLN A 217 25.82 -10.47 -0.02
N LEU A 218 25.24 -9.35 0.44
CA LEU A 218 23.81 -9.06 0.26
C LEU A 218 23.45 -8.85 -1.22
N LEU A 219 24.32 -8.18 -1.96
CA LEU A 219 24.14 -7.92 -3.38
C LEU A 219 24.29 -9.20 -4.23
N ALA A 220 25.11 -10.14 -3.77
CA ALA A 220 25.34 -11.42 -4.46
C ALA A 220 24.17 -12.40 -4.33
N GLU A 221 23.23 -12.17 -3.38
CA GLU A 221 22.07 -13.05 -3.21
C GLU A 221 21.16 -13.00 -4.43
N GLN A 222 20.82 -14.17 -4.97
CA GLN A 222 19.94 -14.27 -6.13
C GLN A 222 18.51 -13.83 -5.80
N LYS A 223 18.03 -14.18 -4.59
CA LYS A 223 16.72 -13.81 -4.09
C LYS A 223 16.85 -13.29 -2.66
N LEU A 224 16.44 -12.05 -2.42
CA LEU A 224 16.52 -11.40 -1.12
C LEU A 224 15.17 -10.81 -0.70
N ALA A 225 14.72 -11.17 0.51
CA ALA A 225 13.57 -10.56 1.17
C ALA A 225 14.06 -9.55 2.22
N ILE A 226 13.77 -8.28 2.02
CA ILE A 226 14.16 -7.18 2.90
C ILE A 226 13.06 -6.98 3.93
N VAL A 227 13.34 -7.27 5.19
CA VAL A 227 12.36 -7.24 6.28
C VAL A 227 12.46 -5.94 7.05
N LEU A 228 11.35 -5.19 7.10
CA LEU A 228 11.21 -3.88 7.73
C LEU A 228 10.19 -3.98 8.87
N GLY A 229 10.55 -3.44 10.03
CA GLY A 229 9.71 -3.48 11.24
C GLY A 229 8.83 -2.26 11.42
N THR A 230 8.05 -2.29 12.51
CA THR A 230 7.18 -1.19 12.92
C THR A 230 7.98 0.04 13.39
N GLU A 231 7.28 1.17 13.48
CA GLU A 231 7.83 2.41 14.04
C GLU A 231 8.04 2.29 15.55
N GLY A 232 9.19 2.71 16.02
CA GLY A 232 9.57 2.69 17.44
C GLY A 232 10.28 1.40 17.83
N ASP A 233 9.56 0.31 17.96
CA ASP A 233 10.11 -0.98 18.46
C ASP A 233 10.94 -1.74 17.40
N GLY A 234 10.78 -1.41 16.13
CA GLY A 234 11.45 -2.08 15.02
C GLY A 234 10.93 -3.50 14.79
N LEU A 235 11.82 -4.41 14.44
CA LEU A 235 11.53 -5.83 14.25
C LEU A 235 11.51 -6.59 15.58
N ALA A 236 10.59 -7.56 15.70
CA ALA A 236 10.58 -8.44 16.86
C ALA A 236 11.89 -9.23 16.97
N ALA A 237 12.35 -9.47 18.22
CA ALA A 237 13.59 -10.21 18.47
C ALA A 237 13.58 -11.60 17.83
N GLY A 238 12.43 -12.28 17.85
CA GLY A 238 12.23 -13.57 17.18
C GLY A 238 12.40 -13.48 15.67
N THR A 239 11.88 -12.42 15.03
CA THR A 239 12.05 -12.16 13.60
C THR A 239 13.53 -12.00 13.25
N ILE A 240 14.25 -11.15 13.99
CA ILE A 240 15.68 -10.91 13.77
C ILE A 240 16.46 -12.22 13.91
N ALA A 241 16.18 -13.02 14.96
CA ALA A 241 16.89 -14.26 15.22
C ALA A 241 16.69 -15.35 14.15
N HIS A 242 15.59 -15.31 13.40
CA HIS A 242 15.27 -16.28 12.35
C HIS A 242 15.65 -15.81 10.94
N CYS A 243 16.03 -14.54 10.75
CA CYS A 243 16.52 -14.04 9.46
C CYS A 243 17.93 -14.59 9.15
N ASP A 244 18.22 -14.74 7.85
CA ASP A 244 19.55 -15.18 7.41
C ASP A 244 20.60 -14.09 7.65
N TYR A 245 20.21 -12.82 7.58
CA TYR A 245 21.06 -11.65 7.79
C TYR A 245 20.39 -10.63 8.69
N THR A 246 21.19 -9.96 9.51
CA THR A 246 20.82 -8.70 10.16
C THR A 246 21.61 -7.59 9.49
N VAL A 247 20.93 -6.52 9.04
CA VAL A 247 21.49 -5.49 8.18
C VAL A 247 21.24 -4.11 8.78
N ARG A 248 22.27 -3.28 8.83
CA ARG A 248 22.20 -1.90 9.29
C ARG A 248 22.52 -0.91 8.19
N ILE A 249 21.84 0.23 8.21
CA ILE A 249 22.26 1.43 7.50
C ILE A 249 23.27 2.15 8.40
N PRO A 250 24.53 2.39 7.97
CA PRO A 250 25.47 3.16 8.78
C PRO A 250 24.97 4.56 9.06
N MET A 251 24.92 4.93 10.34
CA MET A 251 24.46 6.24 10.80
C MET A 251 25.59 7.08 11.34
N ALA A 252 25.44 8.40 11.31
CA ALA A 252 26.35 9.37 11.88
C ALA A 252 25.73 10.06 13.10
N HIS A 253 26.54 10.77 13.87
CA HIS A 253 26.13 11.64 14.97
C HIS A 253 25.32 10.97 16.08
N GLY A 254 25.46 9.65 16.29
CA GLY A 254 24.73 8.92 17.33
C GLY A 254 23.23 8.73 17.02
N VAL A 255 22.82 8.88 15.78
CA VAL A 255 21.44 8.56 15.35
C VAL A 255 21.31 7.05 15.24
N ASP A 256 20.32 6.46 15.93
CA ASP A 256 20.13 5.00 15.98
C ASP A 256 19.29 4.46 14.83
N SER A 257 18.32 5.25 14.31
CA SER A 257 17.40 4.77 13.29
C SER A 257 16.87 5.90 12.40
N LEU A 258 16.34 5.52 11.23
CA LEU A 258 15.52 6.36 10.35
C LEU A 258 14.05 5.96 10.49
N ASN A 259 13.15 6.89 10.14
CA ASN A 259 11.76 6.52 9.87
C ASN A 259 11.71 5.35 8.90
N VAL A 260 10.80 4.38 9.12
CA VAL A 260 10.76 3.13 8.34
C VAL A 260 10.60 3.37 6.84
N ALA A 261 9.85 4.40 6.41
CA ALA A 261 9.72 4.72 4.99
C ALA A 261 11.02 5.30 4.41
N ALA A 262 11.80 6.07 5.18
CA ALA A 262 13.12 6.52 4.76
C ALA A 262 14.12 5.37 4.72
N ALA A 263 14.15 4.52 5.74
CA ALA A 263 14.97 3.32 5.79
C ALA A 263 14.67 2.39 4.60
N SER A 264 13.40 2.20 4.26
CA SER A 264 12.99 1.39 3.11
C SER A 264 13.53 1.94 1.79
N ALA A 265 13.47 3.26 1.57
CA ALA A 265 13.98 3.86 0.35
C ALA A 265 15.49 3.66 0.19
N VAL A 266 16.26 3.80 1.28
CA VAL A 266 17.70 3.51 1.28
C VAL A 266 17.97 2.04 0.99
N ALA A 267 17.25 1.13 1.67
CA ALA A 267 17.41 -0.31 1.51
C ALA A 267 17.07 -0.75 0.07
N PHE A 268 15.95 -0.28 -0.48
CA PHE A 268 15.53 -0.62 -1.85
C PHE A 268 16.49 -0.04 -2.91
N TYR A 269 16.99 1.18 -2.70
CA TYR A 269 17.99 1.76 -3.60
C TYR A 269 19.29 0.95 -3.61
N GLN A 270 19.76 0.50 -2.45
CA GLN A 270 21.02 -0.23 -2.34
C GLN A 270 20.90 -1.70 -2.73
N LEU A 271 19.82 -2.38 -2.29
CA LEU A 271 19.66 -3.83 -2.43
C LEU A 271 18.73 -4.25 -3.57
N GLY A 272 17.94 -3.32 -4.14
CA GLY A 272 17.04 -3.56 -5.28
C GLY A 272 17.71 -3.51 -6.65
N LYS A 273 19.02 -3.28 -6.70
CA LYS A 273 19.79 -3.24 -7.97
C LYS A 273 19.99 -4.65 -8.52
N ASP A 274 19.83 -4.79 -9.84
CA ASP A 274 20.22 -5.96 -10.62
C ASP A 274 21.74 -6.04 -10.78
#